data_609f13c3fa50004d4584a87ebdb95c82
#
_entry.id   609f13c3fa50004d4584a87ebdb95c82
#
_cell.length_a   1.000
_cell.length_b   1.000
_cell.length_c   1.000
_cell.angle_alpha   90.00
_cell.angle_beta   90.00
_cell.angle_gamma   90.00
#
_symmetry.space_group_name_H-M   'P 1'
#
loop_
_entity.id
_entity.type
_entity.pdbx_description
1 polymer ?
#
loop_
_entity_poly.entity_id
_entity_poly.type
_entity_poly.pdbx_seq_one_letter_code
_entity_poly.pdbx_strand_id
1 'polypeptide(L)'
;NMRREGYEFAVSKAEVLYHTDERGKKLEPIELAYVDVPEEFSGSVIQKLSQRKGELLGMTPINGGYTRLQFSIPSRGLIGYRGEFMTDTKGNGIINTSFEGYEEYKGDISYRKTGSLIAYEDGEAVTYGLFNAQDRGTLFIGPGEKVYAGMIIGENPRTEDIEVNVCKTKHLTNTRSSSADEALRLVPPKILSLEQALDYIDTDELLEVTPTHLRIRKKILDSTLRYRANKK
;
A
#
# COMPACT_ATOMS: atom_id res chain seq x y z
N ASN A 1 1.44 11.17 17.98
CA ASN A 1 1.44 12.41 18.77
C ASN A 1 0.98 13.61 17.94
N MET A 2 1.61 13.99 16.80
CA MET A 2 1.25 15.17 15.98
C MET A 2 -0.24 15.30 15.66
N ARG A 3 -0.89 14.20 15.23
CA ARG A 3 -2.32 14.18 14.93
C ARG A 3 -3.19 14.57 16.15
N ARG A 4 -2.81 14.11 17.35
CA ARG A 4 -3.51 14.44 18.61
C ARG A 4 -3.36 15.91 19.00
N GLU A 5 -2.23 16.52 18.61
CA GLU A 5 -1.94 17.95 18.84
C GLU A 5 -2.61 18.86 17.81
N GLY A 6 -3.40 18.30 16.87
CA GLY A 6 -4.15 19.08 15.89
C GLY A 6 -3.37 19.44 14.61
N TYR A 7 -2.17 18.88 14.40
CA TYR A 7 -1.39 19.14 13.18
C TYR A 7 -1.96 18.40 11.97
N GLU A 8 -1.88 19.06 10.83
CA GLU A 8 -2.16 18.52 9.51
C GLU A 8 -0.85 18.40 8.73
N PHE A 9 -0.62 17.24 8.11
CA PHE A 9 0.62 16.98 7.38
C PHE A 9 0.42 15.85 6.36
N ALA A 10 1.33 15.76 5.41
CA ALA A 10 1.40 14.67 4.45
C ALA A 10 2.67 13.84 4.66
N VAL A 11 2.54 12.53 4.50
CA VAL A 11 3.63 11.55 4.65
C VAL A 11 3.81 10.83 3.32
N SER A 12 5.05 10.71 2.86
CA SER A 12 5.43 9.85 1.75
C SER A 12 5.76 8.45 2.24
N LYS A 13 5.88 7.49 1.31
CA LYS A 13 6.47 6.18 1.60
C LYS A 13 7.88 6.37 2.16
N ALA A 14 8.24 5.58 3.16
CA ALA A 14 9.60 5.56 3.68
C ALA A 14 10.57 5.12 2.57
N GLU A 15 11.69 5.84 2.45
CA GLU A 15 12.74 5.57 1.47
C GLU A 15 14.07 5.37 2.20
N VAL A 16 14.92 4.51 1.64
CA VAL A 16 16.29 4.32 2.14
C VAL A 16 17.24 5.32 1.48
N LEU A 17 18.30 5.68 2.18
CA LEU A 17 19.36 6.51 1.60
C LEU A 17 20.31 5.63 0.80
N TYR A 18 20.46 5.97 -0.47
CA TYR A 18 21.41 5.33 -1.37
C TYR A 18 22.75 6.06 -1.34
N HIS A 19 23.82 5.32 -1.53
CA HIS A 19 25.15 5.87 -1.76
C HIS A 19 25.60 5.59 -3.19
N THR A 20 26.64 6.28 -3.62
CA THR A 20 27.30 6.01 -4.90
C THR A 20 28.76 5.75 -4.61
N ASP A 21 29.30 4.67 -5.14
CA ASP A 21 30.72 4.34 -5.01
C ASP A 21 31.59 5.22 -5.94
N GLU A 22 32.91 5.09 -5.83
CA GLU A 22 33.89 5.82 -6.65
C GLU A 22 33.76 5.54 -8.16
N ARG A 23 33.08 4.45 -8.53
CA ARG A 23 32.84 4.01 -9.91
C ARG A 23 31.48 4.44 -10.45
N GLY A 24 30.70 5.19 -9.65
CA GLY A 24 29.34 5.61 -10.01
C GLY A 24 28.26 4.56 -9.84
N LYS A 25 28.55 3.43 -9.18
CA LYS A 25 27.55 2.39 -8.89
C LYS A 25 26.69 2.79 -7.71
N LYS A 26 25.40 2.53 -7.83
CA LYS A 26 24.42 2.76 -6.77
C LYS A 26 24.53 1.68 -5.70
N LEU A 27 24.73 2.09 -4.46
CA LEU A 27 24.79 1.22 -3.29
C LEU A 27 23.55 1.43 -2.43
N GLU A 28 23.07 0.35 -1.79
CA GLU A 28 21.95 0.37 -0.87
C GLU A 28 22.30 -0.24 0.49
N PRO A 29 21.64 0.21 1.58
CA PRO A 29 21.87 -0.34 2.90
C PRO A 29 21.32 -1.75 3.00
N ILE A 30 22.14 -2.63 3.59
CA ILE A 30 21.82 -4.05 3.82
C ILE A 30 21.70 -4.30 5.32
N GLU A 31 20.73 -5.11 5.68
CA GLU A 31 20.51 -5.59 7.04
C GLU A 31 20.65 -7.10 7.11
N LEU A 32 21.23 -7.55 8.22
CA LEU A 32 21.19 -8.93 8.64
C LEU A 32 19.93 -9.14 9.48
N ALA A 33 19.02 -9.99 8.99
CA ALA A 33 17.76 -10.28 9.64
C ALA A 33 17.79 -11.70 10.22
N TYR A 34 17.45 -11.81 11.51
CA TYR A 34 17.19 -13.06 12.22
C TYR A 34 15.69 -13.18 12.43
N VAL A 35 15.12 -14.25 11.89
CA VAL A 35 13.68 -14.47 11.90
C VAL A 35 13.39 -15.81 12.55
N ASP A 36 12.77 -15.78 13.74
CA ASP A 36 12.34 -16.97 14.46
C ASP A 36 10.85 -17.20 14.21
N VAL A 37 10.53 -18.33 13.60
CA VAL A 37 9.14 -18.68 13.24
C VAL A 37 8.86 -20.16 13.53
N PRO A 38 7.60 -20.53 13.85
CA PRO A 38 7.21 -21.94 13.81
C PRO A 38 7.55 -22.55 12.46
N GLU A 39 7.99 -23.81 12.46
CA GLU A 39 8.49 -24.50 11.26
C GLU A 39 7.47 -24.47 10.10
N GLU A 40 6.16 -24.56 10.42
CA GLU A 40 5.08 -24.51 9.43
C GLU A 40 5.02 -23.21 8.61
N PHE A 41 5.53 -22.08 9.13
CA PHE A 41 5.53 -20.78 8.47
C PHE A 41 6.86 -20.45 7.78
N SER A 42 7.92 -21.23 7.98
CA SER A 42 9.27 -20.96 7.47
C SER A 42 9.28 -20.81 5.95
N GLY A 43 8.58 -21.69 5.22
CA GLY A 43 8.51 -21.65 3.76
C GLY A 43 7.87 -20.36 3.22
N SER A 44 6.76 -19.94 3.82
CA SER A 44 6.08 -18.68 3.45
C SER A 44 6.97 -17.46 3.68
N VAL A 45 7.66 -17.41 4.82
CA VAL A 45 8.57 -16.32 5.17
C VAL A 45 9.77 -16.28 4.21
N ILE A 46 10.38 -17.43 3.92
CA ILE A 46 11.49 -17.53 2.97
C ILE A 46 11.07 -17.00 1.59
N GLN A 47 9.91 -17.44 1.10
CA GLN A 47 9.40 -16.98 -0.19
C GLN A 47 9.21 -15.46 -0.24
N LYS A 48 8.60 -14.87 0.79
CA LYS A 48 8.33 -13.45 0.85
C LYS A 48 9.58 -12.60 0.97
N LEU A 49 10.52 -12.97 1.85
CA LEU A 49 11.78 -12.25 1.99
C LEU A 49 12.63 -12.36 0.72
N SER A 50 12.63 -13.51 0.05
CA SER A 50 13.33 -13.67 -1.24
C SER A 50 12.74 -12.79 -2.34
N GLN A 51 11.40 -12.63 -2.41
CA GLN A 51 10.75 -11.69 -3.33
C GLN A 51 11.16 -10.23 -3.05
N ARG A 52 11.52 -9.92 -1.80
CA ARG A 52 12.02 -8.62 -1.33
C ARG A 52 13.55 -8.48 -1.42
N LYS A 53 14.19 -9.33 -2.25
CA LYS A 53 15.64 -9.37 -2.48
C LYS A 53 16.47 -9.83 -1.26
N GLY A 54 15.83 -10.52 -0.31
CA GLY A 54 16.53 -11.19 0.78
C GLY A 54 17.20 -12.47 0.30
N GLU A 55 18.45 -12.67 0.72
CA GLU A 55 19.23 -13.87 0.52
C GLU A 55 19.27 -14.69 1.80
N LEU A 56 18.81 -15.95 1.74
CA LEU A 56 18.85 -16.85 2.89
C LEU A 56 20.29 -17.32 3.14
N LEU A 57 20.87 -16.92 4.26
CA LEU A 57 22.23 -17.29 4.66
C LEU A 57 22.26 -18.59 5.46
N GLY A 58 21.21 -18.87 6.21
CA GLY A 58 21.15 -20.06 7.06
C GLY A 58 19.75 -20.33 7.60
N MET A 59 19.55 -21.59 7.96
CA MET A 59 18.31 -22.07 8.61
C MET A 59 18.72 -23.06 9.71
N THR A 60 18.30 -22.80 10.94
CA THR A 60 18.65 -23.63 12.10
C THR A 60 17.41 -23.91 12.93
N PRO A 61 17.07 -25.18 13.19
CA PRO A 61 16.02 -25.52 14.14
C PRO A 61 16.40 -25.01 15.54
N ILE A 62 15.40 -24.47 16.24
CA ILE A 62 15.56 -24.05 17.64
C ILE A 62 14.49 -24.72 18.50
N ASN A 63 14.65 -24.66 19.82
CA ASN A 63 13.74 -25.32 20.74
C ASN A 63 12.29 -24.88 20.58
N GLY A 64 11.33 -25.78 20.82
CA GLY A 64 9.92 -25.47 20.80
C GLY A 64 9.24 -25.53 19.42
N GLY A 65 9.85 -26.21 18.44
CA GLY A 65 9.27 -26.35 17.09
C GLY A 65 9.42 -25.09 16.23
N TYR A 66 10.37 -24.22 16.59
CA TYR A 66 10.72 -23.01 15.83
C TYR A 66 11.95 -23.25 14.95
N THR A 67 12.03 -22.48 13.89
CA THR A 67 13.19 -22.41 13.02
C THR A 67 13.69 -20.97 12.97
N ARG A 68 14.99 -20.79 13.17
CA ARG A 68 15.69 -19.53 12.97
C ARG A 68 16.18 -19.45 11.53
N LEU A 69 15.72 -18.42 10.82
CA LEU A 69 16.17 -18.07 9.49
C LEU A 69 17.08 -16.85 9.59
N GLN A 70 18.19 -16.88 8.85
CA GLN A 70 19.12 -15.77 8.76
C GLN A 70 19.16 -15.26 7.33
N PHE A 71 18.92 -13.96 7.14
CA PHE A 71 18.89 -13.32 5.83
C PHE A 71 19.83 -12.12 5.76
N SER A 72 20.48 -11.95 4.63
CA SER A 72 21.00 -10.65 4.18
C SER A 72 19.93 -10.02 3.28
N ILE A 73 19.44 -8.83 3.62
CA ILE A 73 18.32 -8.22 2.93
C ILE A 73 18.49 -6.69 2.83
N PRO A 74 18.19 -6.08 1.67
CA PRO A 74 18.14 -4.62 1.58
C PRO A 74 17.16 -4.04 2.59
N SER A 75 17.56 -2.98 3.31
CA SER A 75 16.69 -2.31 4.32
C SER A 75 15.32 -1.94 3.74
N ARG A 76 15.26 -1.52 2.45
CA ARG A 76 14.00 -1.25 1.77
C ARG A 76 13.11 -2.49 1.64
N GLY A 77 13.66 -3.69 1.61
CA GLY A 77 12.93 -4.96 1.58
C GLY A 77 12.14 -5.24 2.86
N LEU A 78 12.54 -4.63 3.97
CA LEU A 78 11.88 -4.76 5.28
C LEU A 78 10.78 -3.70 5.50
N ILE A 79 10.77 -2.62 4.71
CA ILE A 79 9.72 -1.59 4.79
C ILE A 79 8.36 -2.20 4.49
N GLY A 80 7.39 -2.02 5.40
CA GLY A 80 6.04 -2.57 5.29
C GLY A 80 5.92 -4.09 5.50
N TYR A 81 7.04 -4.81 5.70
CA TYR A 81 6.99 -6.27 5.85
C TYR A 81 6.46 -6.72 7.21
N ARG A 82 6.61 -5.92 8.26
CA ARG A 82 6.24 -6.31 9.63
C ARG A 82 4.77 -6.67 9.77
N GLY A 83 3.86 -5.90 9.17
CA GLY A 83 2.42 -6.17 9.20
C GLY A 83 2.06 -7.47 8.49
N GLU A 84 2.65 -7.68 7.32
CA GLU A 84 2.51 -8.89 6.53
C GLU A 84 3.07 -10.12 7.27
N PHE A 85 4.26 -9.99 7.86
CA PHE A 85 4.90 -11.02 8.67
C PHE A 85 4.07 -11.46 9.87
N MET A 86 3.48 -10.52 10.60
CA MET A 86 2.60 -10.84 11.73
C MET A 86 1.34 -11.58 11.29
N THR A 87 0.79 -11.24 10.12
CA THR A 87 -0.37 -11.94 9.56
C THR A 87 0.00 -13.37 9.15
N ASP A 88 1.11 -13.54 8.43
CA ASP A 88 1.55 -14.85 7.93
C ASP A 88 1.92 -15.84 9.03
N THR A 89 2.52 -15.31 10.09
CA THR A 89 2.94 -16.13 11.25
C THR A 89 1.86 -16.23 12.33
N LYS A 90 0.67 -15.68 12.09
CA LYS A 90 -0.43 -15.61 13.09
C LYS A 90 0.03 -14.99 14.42
N GLY A 91 0.94 -14.03 14.36
CA GLY A 91 1.52 -13.37 15.52
C GLY A 91 2.63 -14.16 16.25
N ASN A 92 3.02 -15.34 15.78
CA ASN A 92 4.01 -16.22 16.44
C ASN A 92 5.44 -16.04 15.92
N GLY A 93 5.70 -15.05 15.08
CA GLY A 93 7.04 -14.79 14.55
C GLY A 93 7.75 -13.65 15.27
N ILE A 94 9.07 -13.74 15.34
CA ILE A 94 9.96 -12.68 15.84
C ILE A 94 10.96 -12.35 14.74
N ILE A 95 11.11 -11.06 14.44
CA ILE A 95 12.10 -10.57 13.50
C ILE A 95 12.96 -9.51 14.16
N ASN A 96 14.28 -9.73 14.14
CA ASN A 96 15.31 -8.79 14.61
C ASN A 96 16.23 -8.48 13.44
N THR A 97 16.62 -7.23 13.30
CA THR A 97 17.50 -6.79 12.21
C THR A 97 18.65 -5.95 12.77
N SER A 98 19.78 -6.01 12.10
CA SER A 98 20.94 -5.17 12.37
C SER A 98 21.54 -4.69 11.05
N PHE A 99 21.90 -3.40 11.01
CA PHE A 99 22.60 -2.85 9.85
C PHE A 99 23.95 -3.51 9.67
N GLU A 100 24.27 -3.97 8.46
CA GLU A 100 25.52 -4.65 8.14
C GLU A 100 26.46 -3.80 7.29
N GLY A 101 25.92 -2.98 6.40
CA GLY A 101 26.72 -2.15 5.51
C GLY A 101 25.97 -1.72 4.25
N TYR A 102 26.72 -1.34 3.24
CA TYR A 102 26.20 -0.99 1.92
C TYR A 102 26.70 -1.97 0.89
N GLU A 103 25.80 -2.46 0.03
CA GLU A 103 26.11 -3.32 -1.11
C GLU A 103 25.53 -2.74 -2.42
N GLU A 104 25.95 -3.29 -3.54
CA GLU A 104 25.42 -2.93 -4.85
C GLU A 104 23.90 -3.14 -4.90
N TYR A 105 23.18 -2.20 -5.52
CA TYR A 105 21.71 -2.22 -5.64
C TYR A 105 21.21 -3.53 -6.28
N LYS A 106 20.35 -4.26 -5.56
CA LYS A 106 19.87 -5.61 -5.93
C LYS A 106 18.65 -5.58 -6.89
N GLY A 107 18.36 -4.45 -7.52
CA GLY A 107 17.24 -4.31 -8.46
C GLY A 107 15.91 -3.96 -7.77
N ASP A 108 14.86 -3.77 -8.55
CA ASP A 108 13.57 -3.31 -8.05
C ASP A 108 12.84 -4.35 -7.20
N ILE A 109 12.11 -3.86 -6.20
CA ILE A 109 11.19 -4.64 -5.37
C ILE A 109 9.78 -4.15 -5.66
N SER A 110 8.88 -5.06 -6.05
CA SER A 110 7.46 -4.76 -6.16
C SER A 110 6.81 -4.92 -4.79
N TYR A 111 6.44 -3.81 -4.16
CA TYR A 111 5.81 -3.81 -2.84
C TYR A 111 4.31 -4.04 -2.91
N ARG A 112 3.66 -3.44 -3.88
CA ARG A 112 2.22 -3.55 -4.10
C ARG A 112 1.96 -4.14 -5.50
N LYS A 113 1.13 -5.20 -5.54
CA LYS A 113 0.71 -5.86 -6.78
C LYS A 113 -0.61 -5.32 -7.32
N THR A 114 -1.22 -4.40 -6.58
CA THR A 114 -2.53 -3.80 -6.86
C THR A 114 -2.37 -2.34 -7.24
N GLY A 115 -3.25 -1.85 -8.11
CA GLY A 115 -3.34 -0.43 -8.44
C GLY A 115 -4.29 0.32 -7.51
N SER A 116 -4.51 1.59 -7.82
CA SER A 116 -5.41 2.47 -7.07
C SER A 116 -6.63 2.84 -7.90
N LEU A 117 -7.77 2.98 -7.24
CA LEU A 117 -8.93 3.69 -7.76
C LEU A 117 -8.79 5.16 -7.39
N ILE A 118 -8.73 6.03 -8.39
CA ILE A 118 -8.45 7.46 -8.23
C ILE A 118 -9.71 8.25 -8.54
N ALA A 119 -10.07 9.21 -7.68
CA ALA A 119 -11.17 10.11 -7.96
C ALA A 119 -10.85 11.01 -9.16
N TYR A 120 -11.81 11.04 -10.12
CA TYR A 120 -11.67 11.78 -11.37
C TYR A 120 -11.83 13.29 -11.18
N GLU A 121 -12.73 13.73 -10.29
CA GLU A 121 -13.10 15.13 -10.07
C GLU A 121 -13.33 15.44 -8.61
N ASP A 122 -13.40 16.75 -8.30
CA ASP A 122 -13.75 17.25 -6.98
C ASP A 122 -15.27 17.15 -6.78
N GLY A 123 -15.70 16.77 -5.57
CA GLY A 123 -17.11 16.69 -5.24
C GLY A 123 -17.40 15.88 -4.00
N GLU A 124 -18.61 15.35 -3.95
CA GLU A 124 -19.09 14.46 -2.91
C GLU A 124 -19.43 13.09 -3.51
N ALA A 125 -18.95 12.04 -2.87
CA ALA A 125 -19.22 10.67 -3.33
C ALA A 125 -20.71 10.32 -3.12
N VAL A 126 -21.37 9.94 -4.20
CA VAL A 126 -22.80 9.57 -4.20
C VAL A 126 -22.98 8.07 -4.38
N THR A 127 -24.08 7.53 -3.85
CA THR A 127 -24.38 6.09 -3.88
C THR A 127 -24.27 5.50 -5.29
N TYR A 128 -24.79 6.18 -6.30
CA TYR A 128 -24.74 5.70 -7.68
C TYR A 128 -23.32 5.64 -8.25
N GLY A 129 -22.51 6.67 -7.99
CA GLY A 129 -21.11 6.70 -8.41
C GLY A 129 -20.28 5.60 -7.74
N LEU A 130 -20.47 5.41 -6.42
CA LEU A 130 -19.81 4.35 -5.65
C LEU A 130 -20.24 2.95 -6.09
N PHE A 131 -21.53 2.75 -6.39
CA PHE A 131 -22.03 1.48 -6.88
C PHE A 131 -21.34 1.04 -8.18
N ASN A 132 -21.13 1.97 -9.10
CA ASN A 132 -20.39 1.69 -10.35
C ASN A 132 -18.88 1.50 -10.12
N ALA A 133 -18.33 2.16 -9.11
CA ALA A 133 -16.91 2.07 -8.80
C ALA A 133 -16.54 0.76 -8.06
N GLN A 134 -17.44 0.21 -7.23
CA GLN A 134 -17.18 -1.02 -6.47
C GLN A 134 -16.91 -2.25 -7.33
N ASP A 135 -17.39 -2.28 -8.57
CA ASP A 135 -17.10 -3.35 -9.54
C ASP A 135 -15.64 -3.33 -10.01
N ARG A 136 -14.93 -2.23 -9.78
CA ARG A 136 -13.52 -2.04 -10.15
C ARG A 136 -12.55 -2.44 -9.03
N GLY A 137 -13.04 -2.52 -7.80
CA GLY A 137 -12.19 -2.88 -6.67
C GLY A 137 -12.80 -2.57 -5.31
N THR A 138 -11.97 -2.61 -4.28
CA THR A 138 -12.38 -2.36 -2.89
C THR A 138 -12.33 -0.87 -2.57
N LEU A 139 -13.45 -0.27 -2.20
CA LEU A 139 -13.53 1.15 -1.85
C LEU A 139 -13.03 1.41 -0.42
N PHE A 140 -12.43 2.58 -0.20
CA PHE A 140 -11.98 3.09 1.09
C PHE A 140 -12.91 4.17 1.66
N ILE A 141 -13.86 4.64 0.87
CA ILE A 141 -14.80 5.73 1.20
C ILE A 141 -16.24 5.27 1.08
N GLY A 142 -17.14 5.96 1.78
CA GLY A 142 -18.57 5.78 1.73
C GLY A 142 -19.31 6.96 1.09
N PRO A 143 -20.66 6.87 0.98
CA PRO A 143 -21.48 7.97 0.49
C PRO A 143 -21.39 9.20 1.40
N GLY A 144 -21.44 10.39 0.79
CA GLY A 144 -21.36 11.67 1.50
C GLY A 144 -19.94 12.13 1.81
N GLU A 145 -18.91 11.34 1.49
CA GLU A 145 -17.54 11.77 1.69
C GLU A 145 -17.09 12.72 0.57
N LYS A 146 -16.39 13.79 0.98
CA LYS A 146 -15.79 14.74 0.05
C LYS A 146 -14.53 14.14 -0.57
N VAL A 147 -14.46 14.22 -1.89
CA VAL A 147 -13.33 13.76 -2.70
C VAL A 147 -12.79 14.89 -3.56
N TYR A 148 -11.57 14.75 -4.02
CA TYR A 148 -10.94 15.66 -4.97
C TYR A 148 -10.17 14.87 -6.02
N ALA A 149 -9.97 15.47 -7.19
CA ALA A 149 -9.22 14.87 -8.28
C ALA A 149 -7.83 14.42 -7.82
N GLY A 150 -7.47 13.16 -8.12
CA GLY A 150 -6.20 12.59 -7.67
C GLY A 150 -6.22 11.96 -6.27
N MET A 151 -7.32 12.06 -5.52
CA MET A 151 -7.52 11.33 -4.27
C MET A 151 -7.70 9.83 -4.55
N ILE A 152 -7.03 8.97 -3.78
CA ILE A 152 -7.20 7.52 -3.88
C ILE A 152 -8.35 7.11 -2.99
N ILE A 153 -9.36 6.52 -3.60
CA ILE A 153 -10.64 6.17 -2.99
C ILE A 153 -10.89 4.67 -2.91
N GLY A 154 -9.94 3.87 -3.38
CA GLY A 154 -10.03 2.42 -3.33
C GLY A 154 -8.81 1.73 -3.92
N GLU A 155 -8.81 0.41 -3.81
CA GLU A 155 -7.78 -0.49 -4.32
C GLU A 155 -8.30 -1.22 -5.56
N ASN A 156 -7.54 -1.16 -6.66
CA ASN A 156 -7.80 -1.94 -7.85
C ASN A 156 -7.08 -3.30 -7.75
N PRO A 157 -7.75 -4.45 -7.92
CA PRO A 157 -7.11 -5.75 -7.88
C PRO A 157 -6.08 -5.98 -9.01
N ARG A 158 -6.14 -5.17 -10.07
CA ARG A 158 -5.12 -5.13 -11.13
C ARG A 158 -4.00 -4.17 -10.76
N THR A 159 -2.85 -4.32 -11.41
CA THR A 159 -1.65 -3.48 -11.16
C THR A 159 -1.80 -2.03 -11.62
N GLU A 160 -2.76 -1.74 -12.49
CA GLU A 160 -2.96 -0.41 -13.08
C GLU A 160 -3.84 0.47 -12.22
N ASP A 161 -3.49 1.75 -12.16
CA ASP A 161 -4.35 2.78 -11.59
C ASP A 161 -5.51 3.11 -12.54
N ILE A 162 -6.70 3.28 -11.98
CA ILE A 162 -7.90 3.60 -12.76
C ILE A 162 -8.57 4.83 -12.16
N GLU A 163 -8.89 5.81 -13.02
CA GLU A 163 -9.73 6.93 -12.62
C GLU A 163 -11.21 6.54 -12.65
N VAL A 164 -11.94 6.87 -11.60
CA VAL A 164 -13.37 6.59 -11.46
C VAL A 164 -14.12 7.84 -10.99
N ASN A 165 -15.31 8.05 -11.54
CA ASN A 165 -16.17 9.16 -11.15
C ASN A 165 -17.21 8.70 -10.12
N VAL A 166 -16.95 9.00 -8.84
CA VAL A 166 -17.85 8.69 -7.73
C VAL A 166 -18.84 9.80 -7.41
N CYS A 167 -18.69 10.97 -8.05
CA CYS A 167 -19.61 12.11 -7.89
C CYS A 167 -20.78 12.03 -8.90
N LYS A 168 -20.74 11.08 -9.83
CA LYS A 168 -21.74 10.93 -10.88
C LYS A 168 -23.09 10.49 -10.33
N THR A 169 -24.12 11.32 -10.56
CA THR A 169 -25.51 11.02 -10.23
C THR A 169 -26.18 10.20 -11.35
N LYS A 170 -27.23 9.45 -11.01
CA LYS A 170 -28.06 8.78 -11.99
C LYS A 170 -28.84 9.83 -12.79
N HIS A 171 -28.71 9.83 -14.12
CA HIS A 171 -29.61 10.64 -14.95
C HIS A 171 -31.03 10.10 -14.84
N LEU A 172 -31.96 10.96 -14.44
CA LEU A 172 -33.38 10.64 -14.44
C LEU A 172 -33.84 10.55 -15.92
N THR A 173 -34.05 9.35 -16.40
CA THR A 173 -34.75 9.14 -17.69
C THR A 173 -36.23 9.03 -17.39
N ASN A 174 -37.07 9.80 -18.14
CA ASN A 174 -38.53 9.85 -17.99
C ASN A 174 -39.28 8.54 -18.41
N THR A 175 -38.59 7.41 -18.37
CA THR A 175 -39.23 6.11 -18.68
C THR A 175 -39.78 5.53 -17.38
N ARG A 176 -41.10 5.49 -17.30
CA ARG A 176 -41.87 4.81 -16.24
C ARG A 176 -41.62 3.30 -16.32
N SER A 177 -40.58 2.81 -15.67
CA SER A 177 -40.49 1.41 -15.30
C SER A 177 -40.55 1.34 -13.77
N SER A 178 -41.68 0.94 -13.25
CA SER A 178 -42.00 0.78 -11.83
C SER A 178 -41.25 -0.34 -11.13
N SER A 179 -40.22 -0.91 -11.76
CA SER A 179 -39.38 -1.99 -11.21
C SER A 179 -37.91 -1.60 -11.01
N ALA A 180 -37.54 -0.33 -11.16
CA ALA A 180 -36.12 0.07 -11.25
C ALA A 180 -35.55 0.81 -10.03
N ASP A 181 -36.23 0.85 -8.93
CA ASP A 181 -35.68 1.27 -7.63
C ASP A 181 -35.23 0.06 -6.80
N GLU A 182 -34.51 -0.87 -7.41
CA GLU A 182 -33.69 -1.77 -6.62
C GLU A 182 -32.69 -0.93 -5.83
N ALA A 183 -32.79 -0.99 -4.51
CA ALA A 183 -31.87 -0.30 -3.61
C ALA A 183 -30.43 -0.69 -3.98
N LEU A 184 -29.62 0.26 -4.44
CA LEU A 184 -28.22 0.03 -4.79
C LEU A 184 -27.49 -0.44 -3.54
N ARG A 185 -27.07 -1.70 -3.53
CA ARG A 185 -26.32 -2.28 -2.42
C ARG A 185 -24.85 -1.92 -2.55
N LEU A 186 -24.35 -1.15 -1.61
CA LEU A 186 -22.93 -0.86 -1.49
C LEU A 186 -22.27 -1.88 -0.55
N VAL A 187 -21.10 -2.36 -0.96
CA VAL A 187 -20.20 -3.10 -0.07
C VAL A 187 -19.63 -2.09 0.94
N PRO A 188 -19.58 -2.39 2.24
CA PRO A 188 -18.97 -1.51 3.23
C PRO A 188 -17.52 -1.16 2.84
N PRO A 189 -17.11 0.11 2.95
CA PRO A 189 -15.75 0.51 2.62
C PRO A 189 -14.74 -0.10 3.59
N LYS A 190 -13.54 -0.41 3.07
CA LYS A 190 -12.39 -0.83 3.87
C LYS A 190 -11.75 0.41 4.51
N ILE A 191 -11.96 0.60 5.80
CA ILE A 191 -11.33 1.69 6.54
C ILE A 191 -9.91 1.29 6.92
N LEU A 192 -8.92 2.03 6.41
CA LEU A 192 -7.51 1.77 6.70
C LEU A 192 -7.10 2.44 8.01
N SER A 193 -6.38 1.70 8.86
CA SER A 193 -5.66 2.30 9.98
C SER A 193 -4.50 3.15 9.47
N LEU A 194 -3.88 3.94 10.35
CA LEU A 194 -2.70 4.73 9.99
C LEU A 194 -1.57 3.83 9.46
N GLU A 195 -1.31 2.72 10.14
CA GLU A 195 -0.28 1.75 9.76
C GLU A 195 -0.61 1.11 8.41
N GLN A 196 -1.84 0.67 8.22
CA GLN A 196 -2.29 0.08 6.95
C GLN A 196 -2.20 1.08 5.79
N ALA A 197 -2.52 2.36 6.03
CA ALA A 197 -2.40 3.39 5.01
C ALA A 197 -0.93 3.68 4.65
N LEU A 198 -0.02 3.70 5.65
CA LEU A 198 1.42 3.86 5.43
C LEU A 198 2.03 2.68 4.66
N ASP A 199 1.56 1.46 4.93
CA ASP A 199 1.99 0.26 4.20
C ASP A 199 1.44 0.24 2.77
N TYR A 200 0.23 0.80 2.57
CA TYR A 200 -0.47 0.80 1.27
C TYR A 200 0.15 1.78 0.28
N ILE A 201 0.52 3.00 0.69
CA ILE A 201 1.01 4.05 -0.23
C ILE A 201 2.21 3.59 -1.05
N ASP A 202 2.24 4.01 -2.31
CA ASP A 202 3.38 3.79 -3.20
C ASP A 202 4.26 5.04 -3.34
N THR A 203 5.34 4.95 -4.09
CA THR A 203 6.37 6.01 -4.24
C THR A 203 5.82 7.30 -4.84
N ASP A 204 4.76 7.21 -5.67
CA ASP A 204 4.08 8.34 -6.30
C ASP A 204 2.84 8.83 -5.51
N GLU A 205 2.65 8.32 -4.29
CA GLU A 205 1.52 8.59 -3.43
C GLU A 205 1.92 9.29 -2.13
N LEU A 206 0.96 9.97 -1.51
CA LEU A 206 1.09 10.60 -0.20
C LEU A 206 -0.10 10.22 0.67
N LEU A 207 0.15 10.09 1.97
CA LEU A 207 -0.88 9.98 2.99
C LEU A 207 -1.07 11.34 3.65
N GLU A 208 -2.24 11.93 3.50
CA GLU A 208 -2.65 13.13 4.23
C GLU A 208 -3.23 12.72 5.59
N VAL A 209 -2.67 13.29 6.63
CA VAL A 209 -3.07 13.05 8.02
C VAL A 209 -3.61 14.34 8.61
N THR A 210 -4.90 14.33 8.94
CA THR A 210 -5.55 15.40 9.69
C THR A 210 -6.03 14.86 11.04
N PRO A 211 -6.45 15.71 11.99
CA PRO A 211 -7.00 15.24 13.26
C PRO A 211 -8.15 14.24 13.10
N THR A 212 -8.97 14.42 12.07
CA THR A 212 -10.21 13.64 11.86
C THR A 212 -10.14 12.64 10.71
N HIS A 213 -9.26 12.83 9.71
CA HIS A 213 -9.26 12.03 8.49
C HIS A 213 -7.85 11.54 8.12
N LEU A 214 -7.83 10.39 7.44
CA LEU A 214 -6.68 9.86 6.70
C LEU A 214 -7.11 9.78 5.24
N ARG A 215 -6.35 10.42 4.33
CA ARG A 215 -6.64 10.40 2.89
C ARG A 215 -5.37 10.07 2.14
N ILE A 216 -5.46 9.14 1.21
CA ILE A 216 -4.35 8.82 0.31
C ILE A 216 -4.58 9.58 -0.99
N ARG A 217 -3.52 10.12 -1.56
CA ARG A 217 -3.59 10.82 -2.84
C ARG A 217 -2.36 10.62 -3.70
N LYS A 218 -2.46 10.88 -4.98
CA LYS A 218 -1.31 10.97 -5.86
C LYS A 218 -0.49 12.23 -5.55
N LYS A 219 0.84 12.17 -5.71
CA LYS A 219 1.73 13.35 -5.61
C LYS A 219 1.34 14.39 -6.66
N ILE A 220 1.05 13.94 -7.89
CA ILE A 220 0.57 14.77 -8.99
C ILE A 220 -0.95 14.57 -9.10
N LEU A 221 -1.73 15.58 -8.74
CA LEU A 221 -3.20 15.48 -8.72
C LEU A 221 -3.82 15.49 -10.13
N ASP A 222 -3.25 16.27 -11.05
CA ASP A 222 -3.72 16.36 -12.43
C ASP A 222 -3.42 15.10 -13.23
N SER A 223 -4.44 14.51 -13.85
CA SER A 223 -4.34 13.24 -14.60
C SER A 223 -3.44 13.34 -15.83
N THR A 224 -3.50 14.47 -16.54
CA THR A 224 -2.69 14.70 -17.74
C THR A 224 -1.21 14.81 -17.38
N LEU A 225 -0.90 15.51 -16.28
CA LEU A 225 0.47 15.63 -15.79
C LEU A 225 1.00 14.28 -15.27
N ARG A 226 0.18 13.48 -14.58
CA ARG A 226 0.54 12.10 -14.18
C ARG A 226 0.91 11.26 -15.39
N TYR A 227 0.04 11.24 -16.41
CA TYR A 227 0.30 10.47 -17.64
C TYR A 227 1.61 10.88 -18.32
N ARG A 228 1.91 12.19 -18.37
CA ARG A 228 3.17 12.69 -18.94
C ARG A 228 4.39 12.30 -18.10
N ALA A 229 4.27 12.30 -16.77
CA ALA A 229 5.35 11.92 -15.86
C ALA A 229 5.70 10.44 -15.98
N ASN A 230 4.69 9.57 -16.15
CA ASN A 230 4.87 8.12 -16.28
C ASN A 230 5.37 7.68 -17.67
N LYS A 231 5.41 8.59 -18.66
CA LYS A 231 5.91 8.32 -20.02
C LYS A 231 7.41 8.56 -20.18
N LYS A 232 8.08 9.12 -19.19
CA LYS A 232 9.53 9.34 -19.15
C LYS A 232 10.23 8.17 -18.48
#